data_0de3b18c1f6b0f3b829b2fdc8a8df184
#
_entry.id   0de3b18c1f6b0f3b829b2fdc8a8df184
#
_cell.length_a   1.000
_cell.length_b   1.000
_cell.length_c   1.000
_cell.angle_alpha   90.00
_cell.angle_beta   90.00
_cell.angle_gamma   90.00
#
_symmetry.space_group_name_H-M   'P 1'
#
loop_
_entity.id
_entity.type
_entity.pdbx_description
1 polymer ?
#
loop_
_entity_poly.entity_id
_entity_poly.type
_entity_poly.pdbx_seq_one_letter_code
_entity_poly.pdbx_strand_id
1 'polypeptide(L)'
;TKKQIYEDIYDDSLWLINLVENLLAVTRLEEGRMKINLTTELVGDVIAEALKHIHTKSEKQKIIVIQPDDLLLAKMDARLIVQVLINLLDNAIKYTPSDSQITITAKQSENMVCISVADNGNGILDEQKSRVFDMFYTGANKIADCRRSIGLGLSLCKSIVNAHGGEIKITDNIPHGAIFTFTLPVGEVEIHE
;
A
#
# COMPACT_ATOMS: atom_id res chain seq x y z
N THR A 1 3.78 -34.76 3.76
CA THR A 1 3.43 -35.27 5.10
C THR A 1 2.09 -34.68 5.54
N LYS A 2 1.37 -35.34 6.50
CA LYS A 2 0.11 -34.80 7.04
C LYS A 2 0.26 -33.36 7.57
N LYS A 3 1.36 -33.06 8.22
CA LYS A 3 1.67 -31.70 8.75
C LYS A 3 1.70 -30.67 7.62
N GLN A 4 2.35 -30.96 6.49
CA GLN A 4 2.42 -30.08 5.34
C GLN A 4 1.01 -29.79 4.76
N ILE A 5 0.15 -30.80 4.68
CA ILE A 5 -1.23 -30.62 4.21
C ILE A 5 -2.03 -29.69 5.14
N TYR A 6 -1.85 -29.81 6.46
CA TYR A 6 -2.51 -28.89 7.39
C TYR A 6 -1.99 -27.46 7.29
N GLU A 7 -0.69 -27.27 7.12
CA GLU A 7 -0.09 -25.97 6.89
C GLU A 7 -0.61 -25.34 5.58
N ASP A 8 -0.63 -26.12 4.50
CA ASP A 8 -1.15 -25.68 3.19
C ASP A 8 -2.64 -25.27 3.28
N ILE A 9 -3.48 -26.07 3.96
CA ILE A 9 -4.92 -25.75 4.16
C ILE A 9 -5.09 -24.50 5.01
N TYR A 10 -4.29 -24.33 6.05
CA TYR A 10 -4.33 -23.13 6.91
C TYR A 10 -3.96 -21.88 6.12
N ASP A 11 -2.87 -21.92 5.36
CA ASP A 11 -2.43 -20.81 4.51
C ASP A 11 -3.47 -20.47 3.43
N ASP A 12 -4.06 -21.48 2.78
CA ASP A 12 -5.12 -21.29 1.78
C ASP A 12 -6.39 -20.68 2.42
N SER A 13 -6.71 -21.06 3.66
CA SER A 13 -7.85 -20.49 4.39
C SER A 13 -7.65 -19.04 4.74
N LEU A 14 -6.46 -18.67 5.24
CA LEU A 14 -6.11 -17.28 5.52
C LEU A 14 -6.13 -16.43 4.24
N TRP A 15 -5.62 -17.00 3.16
CA TRP A 15 -5.63 -16.34 1.85
C TRP A 15 -7.07 -16.06 1.36
N LEU A 16 -7.98 -17.03 1.48
CA LEU A 16 -9.40 -16.85 1.12
C LEU A 16 -10.10 -15.80 1.98
N ILE A 17 -9.81 -15.75 3.28
CA ILE A 17 -10.36 -14.72 4.18
C ILE A 17 -9.92 -13.35 3.71
N ASN A 18 -8.62 -13.14 3.48
CA ASN A 18 -8.08 -11.87 3.00
C ASN A 18 -8.68 -11.46 1.63
N LEU A 19 -8.91 -12.44 0.74
CA LEU A 19 -9.57 -12.21 -0.55
C LEU A 19 -10.96 -11.63 -0.36
N VAL A 20 -11.79 -12.30 0.44
CA VAL A 20 -13.18 -11.92 0.68
C VAL A 20 -13.23 -10.55 1.38
N GLU A 21 -12.40 -10.32 2.39
CA GLU A 21 -12.34 -9.04 3.10
C GLU A 21 -11.94 -7.88 2.18
N ASN A 22 -10.93 -8.07 1.33
CA ASN A 22 -10.50 -7.04 0.38
C ASN A 22 -11.59 -6.76 -0.67
N LEU A 23 -12.24 -7.80 -1.20
CA LEU A 23 -13.33 -7.63 -2.16
C LEU A 23 -14.52 -6.88 -1.54
N LEU A 24 -14.91 -7.24 -0.31
CA LEU A 24 -15.98 -6.55 0.42
C LEU A 24 -15.60 -5.10 0.75
N ALA A 25 -14.34 -4.83 1.08
CA ALA A 25 -13.87 -3.47 1.34
C ALA A 25 -13.93 -2.60 0.07
N VAL A 26 -13.44 -3.11 -1.07
CA VAL A 26 -13.50 -2.38 -2.35
C VAL A 26 -14.96 -2.08 -2.71
N THR A 27 -15.84 -3.09 -2.72
CA THR A 27 -17.25 -2.89 -3.08
C THR A 27 -17.96 -1.89 -2.17
N ARG A 28 -17.74 -1.95 -0.85
CA ARG A 28 -18.35 -0.99 0.09
C ARG A 28 -17.83 0.42 -0.08
N LEU A 29 -16.54 0.60 -0.42
CA LEU A 29 -15.96 1.90 -0.71
C LEU A 29 -16.52 2.49 -2.02
N GLU A 30 -16.58 1.70 -3.09
CA GLU A 30 -17.09 2.13 -4.40
C GLU A 30 -18.58 2.48 -4.36
N GLU A 31 -19.36 1.75 -3.56
CA GLU A 31 -20.80 2.04 -3.37
C GLU A 31 -21.07 3.17 -2.37
N GLY A 32 -20.02 3.78 -1.77
CA GLY A 32 -20.15 4.82 -0.74
C GLY A 32 -20.80 4.32 0.56
N ARG A 33 -20.83 3.01 0.78
CA ARG A 33 -21.44 2.38 1.97
C ARG A 33 -20.48 2.27 3.14
N MET A 34 -19.18 2.48 2.93
CA MET A 34 -18.20 2.47 4.01
C MET A 34 -18.10 3.87 4.62
N LYS A 35 -18.42 3.96 5.91
CA LYS A 35 -18.20 5.20 6.67
C LYS A 35 -16.72 5.33 7.00
N ILE A 36 -16.06 6.35 6.43
CA ILE A 36 -14.66 6.66 6.69
C ILE A 36 -14.60 7.65 7.84
N ASN A 37 -13.77 7.39 8.82
CA ASN A 37 -13.56 8.27 9.95
C ASN A 37 -12.33 9.15 9.70
N LEU A 38 -12.54 10.32 9.08
CA LEU A 38 -11.45 11.26 8.78
C LEU A 38 -11.09 12.07 10.01
N THR A 39 -9.91 11.85 10.55
CA THR A 39 -9.28 12.59 11.64
C THR A 39 -7.95 13.19 11.19
N THR A 40 -7.48 14.24 11.86
CA THR A 40 -6.14 14.77 11.63
C THR A 40 -5.13 13.88 12.35
N GLU A 41 -4.27 13.22 11.57
CA GLU A 41 -3.32 12.23 12.06
C GLU A 41 -1.88 12.59 11.69
N LEU A 42 -0.93 12.16 12.53
CA LEU A 42 0.49 12.32 12.26
C LEU A 42 0.94 11.25 11.25
N VAL A 43 1.42 11.69 10.09
CA VAL A 43 1.84 10.79 9.00
C VAL A 43 2.95 9.83 9.45
N GLY A 44 3.87 10.31 10.29
CA GLY A 44 4.95 9.50 10.85
C GLY A 44 4.44 8.30 11.66
N ASP A 45 3.41 8.49 12.47
CA ASP A 45 2.83 7.43 13.29
C ASP A 45 2.16 6.35 12.44
N VAL A 46 1.47 6.76 11.37
CA VAL A 46 0.82 5.86 10.42
C VAL A 46 1.85 5.03 9.64
N ILE A 47 2.94 5.66 9.22
CA ILE A 47 4.07 4.94 8.59
C ILE A 47 4.71 3.96 9.58
N ALA A 48 4.98 4.39 10.81
CA ALA A 48 5.57 3.54 11.84
C ALA A 48 4.68 2.32 12.15
N GLU A 49 3.36 2.51 12.21
CA GLU A 49 2.42 1.41 12.42
C GLU A 49 2.44 0.40 11.26
N ALA A 50 2.43 0.87 10.01
CA ALA A 50 2.54 0.00 8.84
C ALA A 50 3.84 -0.82 8.85
N LEU A 51 4.96 -0.21 9.24
CA LEU A 51 6.26 -0.88 9.33
C LEU A 51 6.29 -2.00 10.37
N LYS A 52 5.58 -1.90 11.50
CA LYS A 52 5.49 -2.99 12.48
C LYS A 52 4.92 -4.26 11.87
N HIS A 53 3.94 -4.14 10.95
CA HIS A 53 3.34 -5.28 10.26
C HIS A 53 4.26 -5.91 9.22
N ILE A 54 5.24 -5.16 8.72
CA ILE A 54 6.16 -5.58 7.65
C ILE A 54 7.45 -6.20 8.19
N HIS A 55 7.92 -5.82 9.40
CA HIS A 55 9.20 -6.27 9.96
C HIS A 55 9.39 -7.79 9.99
N THR A 56 8.33 -8.56 10.10
CA THR A 56 8.40 -10.04 10.07
C THR A 56 8.59 -10.61 8.66
N LYS A 57 8.32 -9.82 7.62
CA LYS A 57 8.36 -10.26 6.22
C LYS A 57 9.61 -9.81 5.45
N SER A 58 10.25 -8.72 5.89
CA SER A 58 11.35 -8.07 5.18
C SER A 58 12.71 -8.26 5.85
N GLU A 59 13.06 -9.49 6.23
CA GLU A 59 14.38 -9.77 6.84
C GLU A 59 15.56 -9.46 5.91
N LYS A 60 15.34 -9.24 4.62
CA LYS A 60 16.36 -9.15 3.57
C LYS A 60 16.40 -7.82 2.83
N GLN A 61 15.28 -7.10 2.68
CA GLN A 61 15.26 -5.79 2.03
C GLN A 61 15.52 -4.68 3.04
N LYS A 62 16.22 -3.63 2.60
CA LYS A 62 16.46 -2.44 3.43
C LYS A 62 15.33 -1.44 3.23
N ILE A 63 14.54 -1.18 4.28
CA ILE A 63 13.50 -0.15 4.25
C ILE A 63 14.05 1.13 4.86
N ILE A 64 13.96 2.25 4.13
CA ILE A 64 14.38 3.60 4.54
C ILE A 64 13.16 4.50 4.57
N VAL A 65 13.01 5.27 5.65
CA VAL A 65 11.97 6.29 5.77
C VAL A 65 12.63 7.67 5.71
N ILE A 66 12.18 8.52 4.80
CA ILE A 66 12.64 9.90 4.65
C ILE A 66 11.43 10.79 4.89
N GLN A 67 11.41 11.45 6.03
CA GLN A 67 10.42 12.47 6.38
C GLN A 67 11.14 13.80 6.58
N PRO A 68 10.71 14.89 5.91
CA PRO A 68 11.35 16.19 6.07
C PRO A 68 11.02 16.86 7.40
N ASP A 69 9.83 16.60 7.97
CA ASP A 69 9.32 17.26 9.16
C ASP A 69 8.66 16.29 10.12
N ASP A 70 8.94 16.44 11.42
CA ASP A 70 8.36 15.58 12.48
C ASP A 70 6.85 15.80 12.69
N LEU A 71 6.28 16.91 12.17
CA LEU A 71 4.89 17.32 12.39
C LEU A 71 4.06 17.32 11.09
N LEU A 72 4.31 16.42 10.15
CA LEU A 72 3.49 16.33 8.96
C LEU A 72 2.13 15.71 9.28
N LEU A 73 1.06 16.50 9.15
CA LEU A 73 -0.30 16.13 9.45
C LEU A 73 -1.13 15.93 8.18
N ALA A 74 -1.95 14.89 8.15
CA ALA A 74 -2.90 14.67 7.07
C ALA A 74 -4.27 14.26 7.63
N LYS A 75 -5.32 14.60 6.90
CA LYS A 75 -6.70 14.22 7.23
C LYS A 75 -6.98 12.83 6.67
N MET A 76 -7.15 11.82 7.56
CA MET A 76 -7.28 10.43 7.13
C MET A 76 -7.99 9.53 8.15
N ASP A 77 -8.45 8.39 7.69
CA ASP A 77 -8.72 7.22 8.53
C ASP A 77 -7.41 6.42 8.62
N ALA A 78 -6.73 6.52 9.77
CA ALA A 78 -5.40 5.95 9.96
C ALA A 78 -5.35 4.44 9.65
N ARG A 79 -6.40 3.67 10.01
CA ARG A 79 -6.44 2.22 9.78
C ARG A 79 -6.44 1.88 8.30
N LEU A 80 -7.20 2.64 7.50
CA LEU A 80 -7.27 2.43 6.05
C LEU A 80 -5.97 2.85 5.37
N ILE A 81 -5.34 3.93 5.81
CA ILE A 81 -4.04 4.34 5.24
C ILE A 81 -2.90 3.40 5.64
N VAL A 82 -2.90 2.87 6.86
CA VAL A 82 -1.99 1.76 7.24
C VAL A 82 -2.16 0.57 6.28
N GLN A 83 -3.40 0.20 5.93
CA GLN A 83 -3.66 -0.87 4.95
C GLN A 83 -3.11 -0.55 3.56
N VAL A 84 -3.22 0.72 3.09
CA VAL A 84 -2.61 1.16 1.84
C VAL A 84 -1.09 0.97 1.89
N LEU A 85 -0.43 1.45 2.95
CA LEU A 85 1.01 1.33 3.10
C LEU A 85 1.46 -0.13 3.16
N ILE A 86 0.78 -0.99 3.91
CA ILE A 86 1.08 -2.43 3.97
C ILE A 86 0.99 -3.05 2.57
N ASN A 87 -0.07 -2.76 1.80
CA ASN A 87 -0.23 -3.30 0.46
C ASN A 87 0.88 -2.84 -0.50
N LEU A 88 1.28 -1.57 -0.43
CA LEU A 88 2.37 -1.03 -1.26
C LEU A 88 3.73 -1.62 -0.88
N LEU A 89 4.00 -1.76 0.43
CA LEU A 89 5.23 -2.35 0.94
C LEU A 89 5.31 -3.85 0.65
N ASP A 90 4.23 -4.60 0.83
CA ASP A 90 4.16 -6.03 0.47
C ASP A 90 4.43 -6.23 -1.04
N ASN A 91 3.91 -5.35 -1.89
CA ASN A 91 4.21 -5.36 -3.33
C ASN A 91 5.70 -5.08 -3.58
N ALA A 92 6.27 -4.05 -2.97
CA ALA A 92 7.69 -3.73 -3.12
C ALA A 92 8.58 -4.89 -2.67
N ILE A 93 8.30 -5.52 -1.52
CA ILE A 93 9.04 -6.68 -1.01
C ILE A 93 8.91 -7.88 -1.96
N LYS A 94 7.71 -8.13 -2.48
CA LYS A 94 7.41 -9.29 -3.32
C LYS A 94 8.07 -9.22 -4.69
N TYR A 95 8.10 -8.03 -5.29
CA TYR A 95 8.56 -7.85 -6.67
C TYR A 95 10.00 -7.36 -6.79
N THR A 96 10.73 -7.27 -5.68
CA THR A 96 12.15 -6.90 -5.67
C THR A 96 13.05 -8.02 -5.14
N PRO A 97 14.30 -8.10 -5.58
CA PRO A 97 15.31 -8.99 -5.00
C PRO A 97 15.54 -8.77 -3.50
N SER A 98 16.14 -9.75 -2.83
CA SER A 98 16.35 -9.73 -1.37
C SER A 98 17.29 -8.63 -0.88
N ASP A 99 18.16 -8.11 -1.74
CA ASP A 99 19.14 -7.05 -1.43
C ASP A 99 18.65 -5.66 -1.86
N SER A 100 17.37 -5.56 -2.22
CA SER A 100 16.76 -4.32 -2.67
C SER A 100 16.57 -3.31 -1.57
N GLN A 101 16.50 -2.04 -1.97
CA GLN A 101 16.13 -0.92 -1.12
C GLN A 101 14.71 -0.47 -1.43
N ILE A 102 13.91 -0.32 -0.38
CA ILE A 102 12.56 0.26 -0.44
C ILE A 102 12.61 1.57 0.33
N THR A 103 12.18 2.66 -0.29
CA THR A 103 12.21 3.99 0.34
C THR A 103 10.81 4.53 0.46
N ILE A 104 10.42 4.91 1.68
CA ILE A 104 9.18 5.64 1.95
C ILE A 104 9.53 7.11 2.09
N THR A 105 8.83 7.97 1.34
CA THR A 105 8.95 9.42 1.48
C THR A 105 7.60 10.03 1.78
N ALA A 106 7.57 11.05 2.65
CA ALA A 106 6.37 11.82 2.91
C ALA A 106 6.74 13.31 2.89
N LYS A 107 5.95 14.12 2.17
CA LYS A 107 6.15 15.56 2.08
C LYS A 107 4.83 16.28 1.85
N GLN A 108 4.73 17.51 2.33
CA GLN A 108 3.63 18.39 1.96
C GLN A 108 3.88 19.03 0.60
N SER A 109 2.86 19.11 -0.21
CA SER A 109 2.83 19.83 -1.49
C SER A 109 1.51 20.58 -1.58
N GLU A 110 1.55 21.89 -1.44
CA GLU A 110 0.37 22.75 -1.37
C GLU A 110 -0.61 22.28 -0.26
N ASN A 111 -1.83 21.97 -0.61
CA ASN A 111 -2.88 21.51 0.31
C ASN A 111 -2.96 19.98 0.44
N MET A 112 -1.97 19.26 -0.06
CA MET A 112 -1.91 17.82 -0.04
C MET A 112 -0.63 17.32 0.62
N VAL A 113 -0.72 16.18 1.27
CA VAL A 113 0.42 15.39 1.70
C VAL A 113 0.64 14.30 0.66
N CYS A 114 1.86 14.25 0.11
CA CYS A 114 2.28 13.23 -0.84
C CYS A 114 3.10 12.17 -0.10
N ILE A 115 2.65 10.91 -0.15
CA ILE A 115 3.36 9.77 0.42
C ILE A 115 3.75 8.84 -0.73
N SER A 116 5.03 8.46 -0.80
CA SER A 116 5.55 7.60 -1.87
C SER A 116 6.26 6.39 -1.29
N VAL A 117 6.07 5.26 -1.94
CA VAL A 117 6.83 4.02 -1.72
C VAL A 117 7.57 3.72 -3.01
N ALA A 118 8.90 3.82 -2.96
CA ALA A 118 9.80 3.59 -4.08
C ALA A 118 10.59 2.29 -3.86
N ASP A 119 10.69 1.48 -4.88
CA ASP A 119 11.56 0.30 -4.93
C ASP A 119 12.62 0.44 -6.04
N ASN A 120 13.68 -0.34 -5.95
CA ASN A 120 14.71 -0.44 -6.98
C ASN A 120 14.66 -1.79 -7.71
N GLY A 121 13.46 -2.35 -7.90
CA GLY A 121 13.22 -3.58 -8.63
C GLY A 121 13.25 -3.41 -10.16
N ASN A 122 12.59 -4.31 -10.87
CA ASN A 122 12.55 -4.30 -12.33
C ASN A 122 11.64 -3.22 -12.94
N GLY A 123 10.87 -2.49 -12.10
CA GLY A 123 9.88 -1.53 -12.58
C GLY A 123 8.63 -2.19 -13.18
N ILE A 124 7.78 -1.36 -13.78
CA ILE A 124 6.53 -1.78 -14.41
C ILE A 124 6.48 -1.18 -15.82
N LEU A 125 6.16 -2.01 -16.80
CA LEU A 125 6.05 -1.58 -18.20
C LEU A 125 4.94 -0.52 -18.37
N ASP A 126 5.16 0.48 -19.22
CA ASP A 126 4.22 1.58 -19.44
C ASP A 126 2.80 1.10 -19.80
N GLU A 127 2.71 0.04 -20.61
CA GLU A 127 1.44 -0.59 -20.99
C GLU A 127 0.67 -1.17 -19.79
N GLN A 128 1.37 -1.53 -18.72
CA GLN A 128 0.79 -2.13 -17.52
C GLN A 128 0.40 -1.07 -16.48
N LYS A 129 1.06 0.10 -16.46
CA LYS A 129 0.85 1.14 -15.44
C LYS A 129 -0.59 1.61 -15.34
N SER A 130 -1.30 1.68 -16.47
CA SER A 130 -2.72 2.06 -16.48
C SER A 130 -3.64 1.01 -15.88
N ARG A 131 -3.21 -0.26 -15.86
CA ARG A 131 -4.01 -1.42 -15.47
C ARG A 131 -3.68 -1.99 -14.10
N VAL A 132 -2.53 -1.61 -13.49
CA VAL A 132 -2.10 -2.19 -12.21
C VAL A 132 -3.09 -1.94 -11.07
N PHE A 133 -3.96 -0.94 -11.20
CA PHE A 133 -5.01 -0.63 -10.24
C PHE A 133 -6.37 -1.27 -10.58
N ASP A 134 -6.47 -2.01 -11.69
CA ASP A 134 -7.69 -2.74 -12.03
C ASP A 134 -7.86 -3.95 -11.11
N MET A 135 -9.09 -4.25 -10.72
CA MET A 135 -9.40 -5.45 -9.95
C MET A 135 -8.99 -6.70 -10.73
N PHE A 136 -8.40 -7.66 -10.02
CA PHE A 136 -7.93 -8.94 -10.57
C PHE A 136 -6.81 -8.85 -11.61
N TYR A 137 -6.22 -7.65 -11.79
CA TYR A 137 -5.05 -7.53 -12.66
C TYR A 137 -3.81 -8.09 -11.97
N THR A 138 -3.21 -9.10 -12.60
CA THR A 138 -1.91 -9.66 -12.23
C THR A 138 -0.99 -9.52 -13.42
N GLY A 139 0.17 -8.88 -13.27
CA GLY A 139 1.14 -8.72 -14.35
C GLY A 139 1.51 -10.08 -14.97
N ALA A 140 1.65 -10.15 -16.27
CA ALA A 140 1.73 -11.35 -17.10
C ALA A 140 2.93 -12.30 -16.86
N ASN A 141 3.76 -12.11 -15.83
CA ASN A 141 4.98 -12.89 -15.63
C ASN A 141 4.98 -13.72 -14.35
N LYS A 142 4.88 -15.04 -14.55
CA LYS A 142 5.14 -16.19 -13.69
C LYS A 142 3.91 -16.81 -13.02
N ILE A 143 3.44 -17.87 -13.65
CA ILE A 143 2.44 -18.83 -13.20
C ILE A 143 2.74 -19.47 -11.82
N ALA A 144 3.98 -19.42 -11.34
CA ALA A 144 4.39 -20.04 -10.08
C ALA A 144 3.96 -19.26 -8.83
N ASP A 145 3.79 -17.93 -8.91
CA ASP A 145 3.41 -17.07 -7.76
C ASP A 145 1.95 -16.60 -7.80
N CYS A 146 1.19 -16.96 -8.82
CA CYS A 146 -0.23 -16.59 -8.97
C CYS A 146 -1.14 -17.10 -7.85
N ARG A 147 -0.73 -18.13 -7.09
CA ARG A 147 -1.51 -18.66 -5.96
C ARG A 147 -1.62 -17.69 -4.77
N ARG A 148 -0.82 -16.62 -4.71
CA ARG A 148 -0.80 -15.66 -3.58
C ARG A 148 -1.12 -14.21 -3.95
N SER A 149 -1.36 -13.88 -5.23
CA SER A 149 -1.70 -12.51 -5.67
C SER A 149 -2.93 -12.51 -6.56
N ILE A 150 -4.02 -11.99 -6.03
CA ILE A 150 -5.32 -11.96 -6.73
C ILE A 150 -5.51 -10.66 -7.51
N GLY A 151 -4.58 -9.71 -7.38
CA GLY A 151 -4.70 -8.40 -8.01
C GLY A 151 -5.76 -7.50 -7.35
N LEU A 152 -6.01 -7.66 -6.05
CA LEU A 152 -6.95 -6.82 -5.29
C LEU A 152 -6.26 -5.75 -4.43
N GLY A 153 -4.99 -5.93 -4.07
CA GLY A 153 -4.30 -5.01 -3.17
C GLY A 153 -4.19 -3.59 -3.71
N LEU A 154 -3.80 -3.41 -4.97
CA LEU A 154 -3.65 -2.08 -5.58
C LEU A 154 -5.01 -1.45 -5.92
N SER A 155 -6.02 -2.20 -6.32
CA SER A 155 -7.39 -1.68 -6.51
C SER A 155 -7.97 -1.21 -5.17
N LEU A 156 -7.75 -1.94 -4.09
CA LEU A 156 -8.12 -1.50 -2.74
C LEU A 156 -7.40 -0.22 -2.34
N CYS A 157 -6.08 -0.11 -2.60
CA CYS A 157 -5.34 1.14 -2.36
C CYS A 157 -5.99 2.32 -3.09
N LYS A 158 -6.33 2.15 -4.37
CA LYS A 158 -6.97 3.19 -5.17
C LYS A 158 -8.33 3.59 -4.61
N SER A 159 -9.18 2.62 -4.24
CA SER A 159 -10.50 2.91 -3.66
C SER A 159 -10.39 3.62 -2.32
N ILE A 160 -9.46 3.21 -1.43
CA ILE A 160 -9.21 3.88 -0.16
C ILE A 160 -8.73 5.32 -0.38
N VAL A 161 -7.71 5.52 -1.20
CA VAL A 161 -7.13 6.86 -1.45
C VAL A 161 -8.17 7.81 -2.07
N ASN A 162 -8.94 7.33 -3.06
CA ASN A 162 -10.01 8.12 -3.67
C ASN A 162 -11.08 8.51 -2.65
N ALA A 163 -11.45 7.61 -1.76
CA ALA A 163 -12.43 7.86 -0.70
C ALA A 163 -11.93 8.90 0.33
N HIS A 164 -10.61 9.11 0.43
CA HIS A 164 -9.99 10.19 1.22
C HIS A 164 -9.84 11.51 0.43
N GLY A 165 -10.34 11.60 -0.81
CA GLY A 165 -10.18 12.78 -1.66
C GLY A 165 -8.78 12.93 -2.26
N GLY A 166 -7.96 11.86 -2.22
CA GLY A 166 -6.64 11.81 -2.80
C GLY A 166 -6.60 11.12 -4.16
N GLU A 167 -5.39 10.98 -4.69
CA GLU A 167 -5.09 10.27 -5.93
C GLU A 167 -3.89 9.36 -5.73
N ILE A 168 -3.88 8.19 -6.36
CA ILE A 168 -2.72 7.28 -6.38
C ILE A 168 -2.19 7.14 -7.81
N LYS A 169 -0.87 7.23 -7.95
CA LYS A 169 -0.15 7.15 -9.23
C LYS A 169 1.05 6.24 -9.12
N ILE A 170 1.53 5.79 -10.29
CA ILE A 170 2.77 5.04 -10.43
C ILE A 170 3.67 5.72 -11.44
N THR A 171 4.95 5.81 -11.11
CA THR A 171 6.02 6.33 -11.99
C THR A 171 7.24 5.43 -11.91
N ASP A 172 8.17 5.59 -12.85
CA ASP A 172 9.44 4.87 -12.81
C ASP A 172 10.38 5.45 -11.76
N ASN A 173 11.12 4.56 -11.12
CA ASN A 173 12.26 4.94 -10.29
C ASN A 173 13.54 4.93 -11.15
N ILE A 174 14.49 5.81 -10.84
CA ILE A 174 15.76 5.94 -11.55
C ILE A 174 16.88 5.40 -10.65
N PRO A 175 17.78 4.52 -11.18
CA PRO A 175 17.91 4.05 -12.56
C PRO A 175 16.92 2.95 -12.97
N HIS A 176 16.27 2.27 -12.04
CA HIS A 176 15.26 1.24 -12.27
C HIS A 176 14.36 1.08 -11.03
N GLY A 177 13.16 0.53 -11.20
CA GLY A 177 12.18 0.29 -10.15
C GLY A 177 10.86 1.03 -10.39
N ALA A 178 9.99 1.00 -9.40
CA ALA A 178 8.71 1.68 -9.42
C ALA A 178 8.54 2.61 -8.21
N ILE A 179 7.77 3.68 -8.41
CA ILE A 179 7.37 4.60 -7.34
C ILE A 179 5.85 4.67 -7.34
N PHE A 180 5.25 4.18 -6.28
CA PHE A 180 3.83 4.39 -5.99
C PHE A 180 3.69 5.63 -5.13
N THR A 181 2.95 6.63 -5.60
CA THR A 181 2.70 7.88 -4.87
C THR A 181 1.21 8.07 -4.68
N PHE A 182 0.79 8.34 -3.45
CA PHE A 182 -0.59 8.73 -3.18
C PHE A 182 -0.64 10.04 -2.39
N THR A 183 -1.78 10.73 -2.50
CA THR A 183 -2.00 12.03 -1.86
C THR A 183 -3.14 11.94 -0.86
N LEU A 184 -3.06 12.78 0.20
CA LEU A 184 -4.09 12.97 1.19
C LEU A 184 -4.24 14.47 1.48
N PRO A 185 -5.43 14.96 1.84
CA PRO A 185 -5.58 16.34 2.28
C PRO A 185 -4.73 16.64 3.52
N VAL A 186 -4.15 17.83 3.57
CA VAL A 186 -3.42 18.30 4.77
C VAL A 186 -4.39 18.33 5.96
N GLY A 187 -3.92 17.88 7.11
CA GLY A 187 -4.62 17.99 8.39
C GLY A 187 -4.29 19.32 9.06
N GLU A 188 -5.29 20.00 9.58
CA GLU A 188 -5.12 21.19 10.41
C GLU A 188 -5.32 20.83 11.87
N VAL A 189 -4.54 21.44 12.76
CA VAL A 189 -4.78 21.34 14.21
C VAL A 189 -5.85 22.36 14.56
N GLU A 190 -7.05 21.93 14.91
CA GLU A 190 -8.04 22.83 15.51
C GLU A 190 -7.60 23.14 16.94
N ILE A 191 -7.06 24.33 17.14
CA ILE A 191 -6.80 24.86 18.50
C ILE A 191 -8.12 25.38 19.02
N HIS A 192 -8.77 24.61 19.88
CA HIS A 192 -9.89 25.10 20.67
C HIS A 192 -9.33 25.98 21.79
N GLU A 193 -9.54 27.31 21.69
CA GLU A 193 -9.32 28.25 22.79
C GLU A 193 -10.38 28.12 23.87
#